data_c31b4d8cf5f6186d87834f48e8a4207c
#
_entry.id   c31b4d8cf5f6186d87834f48e8a4207c
#
_cell.length_a   1.000
_cell.length_b   1.000
_cell.length_c   1.000
_cell.angle_alpha   90.00
_cell.angle_beta   90.00
_cell.angle_gamma   90.00
#
_symmetry.space_group_name_H-M   'P 1'
#
loop_
_entity.id
_entity.type
_entity.pdbx_description
1 polymer ?
#
loop_
_entity_poly.entity_id
_entity_poly.type
_entity_poly.pdbx_seq_one_letter_code
_entity_poly.pdbx_strand_id
1 'polypeptide(L)'
;MQLFIEAGFASWLSAVLFLAGVGLVAFKRLPATPWAIAVLASGVLGHGMGMRLVSRAAEGAPSLPEKVMFLSIGSSEAAANHLIAGALALILLAVGAVAARMRVKEA
;
A
#
# COMPACT_ATOMS: atom_id res chain seq x y z
N MET A 1 -0.52 9.40 17.44
CA MET A 1 0.90 9.30 17.10
C MET A 1 1.31 7.93 16.63
N GLN A 2 1.14 6.86 17.44
CA GLN A 2 1.45 5.50 17.01
C GLN A 2 0.64 5.06 15.79
N LEU A 3 -0.64 5.39 15.75
CA LEU A 3 -1.51 5.09 14.62
C LEU A 3 -0.95 5.63 13.31
N PHE A 4 -0.50 6.88 13.34
CA PHE A 4 0.05 7.56 12.17
C PHE A 4 1.41 6.99 11.77
N ILE A 5 2.26 6.67 12.75
CA ILE A 5 3.59 6.10 12.51
C ILE A 5 3.48 4.72 11.86
N GLU A 6 2.57 3.86 12.34
CA GLU A 6 2.40 2.51 11.78
C GLU A 6 1.77 2.55 10.39
N ALA A 7 0.78 3.43 10.16
CA ALA A 7 0.23 3.65 8.83
C ALA A 7 1.30 4.21 7.88
N GLY A 8 2.14 5.12 8.38
CA GLY A 8 3.27 5.66 7.64
C GLY A 8 4.30 4.60 7.29
N PHE A 9 4.59 3.66 8.19
CA PHE A 9 5.52 2.55 7.92
C PHE A 9 5.03 1.69 6.77
N ALA A 10 3.74 1.32 6.75
CA ALA A 10 3.19 0.51 5.67
C ALA A 10 3.25 1.23 4.32
N SER A 11 3.02 2.54 4.31
CA SER A 11 3.15 3.36 3.10
C SER A 11 4.60 3.40 2.61
N TRP A 12 5.56 3.52 3.53
CA TRP A 12 6.98 3.44 3.20
C TRP A 12 7.35 2.09 2.62
N LEU A 13 6.84 1.00 3.22
CA LEU A 13 7.06 -0.35 2.70
C LEU A 13 6.52 -0.50 1.28
N SER A 14 5.32 0.01 1.02
CA SER A 14 4.73 0.01 -0.33
C SER A 14 5.59 0.79 -1.31
N ALA A 15 6.09 1.96 -0.91
CA ALA A 15 6.95 2.79 -1.75
C ALA A 15 8.28 2.11 -2.07
N VAL A 16 8.91 1.49 -1.08
CA VAL A 16 10.19 0.76 -1.26
C VAL A 16 9.99 -0.42 -2.21
N LEU A 17 8.94 -1.21 -1.99
CA LEU A 17 8.61 -2.35 -2.87
C LEU A 17 8.31 -1.89 -4.29
N PHE A 18 7.60 -0.78 -4.44
CA PHE A 18 7.31 -0.19 -5.74
C PHE A 18 8.60 0.23 -6.47
N LEU A 19 9.48 0.98 -5.80
CA LEU A 19 10.72 1.45 -6.40
C LEU A 19 11.65 0.29 -6.78
N ALA A 20 11.79 -0.69 -5.89
CA ALA A 20 12.55 -1.90 -6.18
C ALA A 20 11.96 -2.66 -7.35
N GLY A 21 10.64 -2.81 -7.37
CA GLY A 21 9.92 -3.48 -8.45
C GLY A 21 10.11 -2.78 -9.79
N VAL A 22 9.98 -1.47 -9.85
CA VAL A 22 10.19 -0.70 -11.09
C VAL A 22 11.61 -0.92 -11.62
N GLY A 23 12.61 -0.82 -10.74
CA GLY A 23 14.01 -1.04 -11.15
C GLY A 23 14.24 -2.44 -11.69
N LEU A 24 13.76 -3.46 -10.98
CA LEU A 24 13.97 -4.86 -11.38
C LEU A 24 13.20 -5.22 -12.65
N VAL A 25 11.97 -4.74 -12.80
CA VAL A 25 11.16 -5.00 -14.00
C VAL A 25 11.76 -4.30 -15.21
N ALA A 26 12.16 -3.04 -15.08
CA ALA A 26 12.67 -2.24 -16.19
C ALA A 26 14.09 -2.66 -16.59
N PHE A 27 15.00 -2.88 -15.63
CA PHE A 27 16.42 -3.10 -15.90
C PHE A 27 16.83 -4.56 -15.90
N LYS A 28 16.21 -5.40 -15.05
CA LYS A 28 16.54 -6.83 -14.94
C LYS A 28 15.56 -7.73 -15.70
N ARG A 29 14.56 -7.15 -16.36
CA ARG A 29 13.55 -7.87 -17.15
C ARG A 29 12.74 -8.90 -16.33
N LEU A 30 12.55 -8.64 -15.04
CA LEU A 30 11.71 -9.50 -14.20
C LEU A 30 10.23 -9.23 -14.47
N PRO A 31 9.35 -10.23 -14.25
CA PRO A 31 7.92 -10.01 -14.42
C PRO A 31 7.36 -9.04 -13.37
N ALA A 32 6.44 -8.17 -13.76
CA ALA A 32 5.85 -7.17 -12.89
C ALA A 32 4.85 -7.74 -11.90
N THR A 33 4.17 -8.86 -12.26
CA THR A 33 3.06 -9.40 -11.47
C THR A 33 3.43 -9.73 -10.02
N PRO A 34 4.52 -10.45 -9.71
CA PRO A 34 4.89 -10.72 -8.32
C PRO A 34 5.15 -9.45 -7.52
N TRP A 35 5.75 -8.43 -8.13
CA TRP A 35 6.03 -7.15 -7.48
C TRP A 35 4.76 -6.35 -7.21
N ALA A 36 3.81 -6.36 -8.17
CA ALA A 36 2.51 -5.74 -7.99
C ALA A 36 1.74 -6.42 -6.85
N ILE A 37 1.78 -7.75 -6.77
CA ILE A 37 1.16 -8.50 -5.69
C ILE A 37 1.80 -8.14 -4.35
N ALA A 38 3.13 -8.02 -4.28
CA ALA A 38 3.84 -7.65 -3.06
C ALA A 38 3.44 -6.25 -2.59
N VAL A 39 3.31 -5.29 -3.51
CA VAL A 39 2.85 -3.93 -3.21
C VAL A 39 1.42 -3.95 -2.67
N LEU A 40 0.51 -4.69 -3.31
CA LEU A 40 -0.86 -4.83 -2.85
C LEU A 40 -0.93 -5.48 -1.46
N ALA A 41 -0.14 -6.53 -1.24
CA ALA A 41 -0.06 -7.21 0.06
C ALA A 41 0.40 -6.25 1.16
N SER A 42 1.37 -5.38 0.88
CA SER A 42 1.81 -4.36 1.85
C SER A 42 0.70 -3.36 2.18
N GLY A 43 -0.15 -3.02 1.20
CA GLY A 43 -1.31 -2.17 1.41
C GLY A 43 -2.37 -2.84 2.30
N VAL A 44 -2.64 -4.12 2.05
CA VAL A 44 -3.57 -4.91 2.89
C VAL A 44 -3.04 -5.01 4.32
N LEU A 45 -1.75 -5.27 4.49
CA LEU A 45 -1.12 -5.32 5.80
C LEU A 45 -1.25 -3.98 6.53
N GLY A 46 -0.97 -2.88 5.84
CA GLY A 46 -1.11 -1.53 6.39
C GLY A 46 -2.53 -1.20 6.80
N HIS A 47 -3.51 -1.59 5.99
CA HIS A 47 -4.92 -1.43 6.33
C HIS A 47 -5.28 -2.24 7.60
N GLY A 48 -4.87 -3.50 7.65
CA GLY A 48 -5.14 -4.36 8.82
C GLY A 48 -4.51 -3.82 10.10
N MET A 49 -3.26 -3.40 10.04
CA MET A 49 -2.56 -2.79 11.17
C MET A 49 -3.24 -1.49 11.61
N GLY A 50 -3.60 -0.65 10.64
CA GLY A 50 -4.30 0.61 10.90
C GLY A 50 -5.65 0.39 11.58
N MET A 51 -6.46 -0.56 11.09
CA MET A 51 -7.75 -0.88 11.69
C MET A 51 -7.61 -1.46 13.09
N ARG A 52 -6.57 -2.24 13.35
CA ARG A 52 -6.29 -2.76 14.68
C ARG A 52 -6.01 -1.65 15.68
N LEU A 53 -5.22 -0.66 15.29
CA LEU A 53 -4.91 0.51 16.12
C LEU A 53 -6.15 1.38 16.34
N VAL A 54 -6.96 1.57 15.31
CA VAL A 54 -8.22 2.31 15.39
C VAL A 54 -9.16 1.65 16.39
N SER A 55 -9.30 0.33 16.32
CA SER A 55 -10.14 -0.43 17.25
C SER A 55 -9.68 -0.26 18.70
N ARG A 56 -8.36 -0.32 18.94
CA ARG A 56 -7.79 -0.10 20.28
C ARG A 56 -8.03 1.32 20.78
N ALA A 57 -7.86 2.31 19.93
CA ALA A 57 -8.14 3.70 20.29
C ALA A 57 -9.61 3.91 20.62
N ALA A 58 -10.51 3.31 19.85
CA ALA A 58 -11.95 3.39 20.07
C ALA A 58 -12.36 2.74 21.41
N GLU A 59 -11.75 1.60 21.75
CA GLU A 59 -11.99 0.93 23.03
C GLU A 59 -11.64 1.81 24.23
N GLY A 60 -10.58 2.60 24.12
CA GLY A 60 -10.14 3.53 25.16
C GLY A 60 -10.89 4.84 25.20
N ALA A 61 -11.80 5.11 24.27
CA ALA A 61 -12.51 6.38 24.19
C ALA A 61 -13.56 6.49 25.31
N PRO A 62 -13.66 7.66 25.99
CA PRO A 62 -14.56 7.81 27.16
C PRO A 62 -16.03 7.95 26.80
N SER A 63 -16.37 8.24 25.54
CA SER A 63 -17.77 8.44 25.13
C SER A 63 -18.04 7.79 23.77
N LEU A 64 -19.33 7.52 23.49
CA LEU A 64 -19.75 6.97 22.21
C LEU A 64 -19.45 7.91 21.01
N PRO A 65 -19.69 9.23 21.11
CA PRO A 65 -19.31 10.13 20.02
C PRO A 65 -17.83 10.10 19.69
N GLU A 66 -16.96 9.99 20.67
CA GLU A 66 -15.52 9.88 20.47
C GLU A 66 -15.13 8.56 19.80
N LYS A 67 -15.77 7.45 20.19
CA LYS A 67 -15.58 6.15 19.56
C LYS A 67 -15.94 6.21 18.07
N VAL A 68 -17.07 6.80 17.74
CA VAL A 68 -17.52 6.96 16.34
C VAL A 68 -16.54 7.81 15.56
N MET A 69 -16.05 8.90 16.16
CA MET A 69 -15.08 9.78 15.54
C MET A 69 -13.76 9.04 15.24
N PHE A 70 -13.21 8.30 16.20
CA PHE A 70 -11.99 7.52 16.01
C PHE A 70 -12.16 6.47 14.92
N LEU A 71 -13.28 5.74 14.92
CA LEU A 71 -13.54 4.73 13.90
C LEU A 71 -13.70 5.34 12.52
N SER A 72 -14.36 6.48 12.41
CA SER A 72 -14.60 7.15 11.14
C SER A 72 -13.28 7.70 10.54
N ILE A 73 -12.53 8.47 11.31
CA ILE A 73 -11.27 9.07 10.86
C ILE A 73 -10.22 7.99 10.61
N GLY A 74 -10.08 7.06 11.56
CA GLY A 74 -9.08 6.02 11.48
C GLY A 74 -9.32 5.03 10.34
N SER A 75 -10.57 4.66 10.05
CA SER A 75 -10.87 3.79 8.92
C SER A 75 -10.60 4.47 7.59
N SER A 76 -10.86 5.78 7.47
CA SER A 76 -10.49 6.58 6.31
C SER A 76 -8.98 6.57 6.09
N GLU A 77 -8.19 6.80 7.14
CA GLU A 77 -6.73 6.79 7.07
C GLU A 77 -6.19 5.40 6.70
N ALA A 78 -6.75 4.34 7.29
CA ALA A 78 -6.37 2.98 6.98
C ALA A 78 -6.69 2.62 5.51
N ALA A 79 -7.83 3.08 4.99
CA ALA A 79 -8.22 2.86 3.61
C ALA A 79 -7.26 3.53 2.62
N ALA A 80 -6.59 4.62 3.01
CA ALA A 80 -5.59 5.28 2.17
C ALA A 80 -4.45 4.33 1.79
N ASN A 81 -4.10 3.36 2.63
CA ASN A 81 -3.10 2.34 2.31
C ASN A 81 -3.49 1.51 1.08
N HIS A 82 -4.76 1.16 0.95
CA HIS A 82 -5.27 0.44 -0.23
C HIS A 82 -5.20 1.30 -1.49
N LEU A 83 -5.56 2.57 -1.38
CA LEU A 83 -5.53 3.49 -2.52
C LEU A 83 -4.10 3.70 -3.01
N ILE A 84 -3.17 3.94 -2.10
CA ILE A 84 -1.75 4.12 -2.43
C ILE A 84 -1.20 2.85 -3.05
N ALA A 85 -1.38 1.70 -2.40
CA ALA A 85 -0.87 0.43 -2.87
C ALA A 85 -1.49 0.04 -4.22
N GLY A 86 -2.79 0.25 -4.39
CA GLY A 86 -3.49 -0.01 -5.64
C GLY A 86 -2.96 0.83 -6.79
N ALA A 87 -2.77 2.13 -6.57
CA ALA A 87 -2.21 3.03 -7.57
C ALA A 87 -0.78 2.63 -7.96
N LEU A 88 0.06 2.35 -6.97
CA LEU A 88 1.45 1.92 -7.20
C LEU A 88 1.51 0.58 -7.95
N ALA A 89 0.65 -0.37 -7.59
CA ALA A 89 0.58 -1.67 -8.28
C ALA A 89 0.16 -1.51 -9.74
N LEU A 90 -0.81 -0.65 -10.03
CA LEU A 90 -1.25 -0.37 -11.41
C LEU A 90 -0.13 0.27 -12.23
N ILE A 91 0.60 1.23 -11.66
CA ILE A 91 1.74 1.85 -12.31
C ILE A 91 2.81 0.80 -12.61
N LEU A 92 3.09 -0.07 -11.66
CA LEU A 92 4.08 -1.14 -11.82
C LEU A 92 3.69 -2.12 -12.93
N LEU A 93 2.42 -2.49 -13.02
CA LEU A 93 1.92 -3.33 -14.11
C LEU A 93 2.04 -2.61 -15.46
N ALA A 94 1.77 -1.31 -15.51
CA ALA A 94 1.93 -0.51 -16.72
C ALA A 94 3.40 -0.45 -17.16
N VAL A 95 4.33 -0.27 -16.21
CA VAL A 95 5.77 -0.32 -16.48
C VAL A 95 6.15 -1.68 -17.08
N GLY A 96 5.64 -2.77 -16.50
CA GLY A 96 5.88 -4.11 -17.00
C GLY A 96 5.36 -4.32 -18.42
N ALA A 97 4.19 -3.80 -18.72
CA ALA A 97 3.58 -3.90 -20.05
C ALA A 97 4.41 -3.14 -21.09
N VAL A 98 4.84 -1.92 -20.75
CA VAL A 98 5.70 -1.12 -21.63
C VAL A 98 7.06 -1.81 -21.86
N ALA A 99 7.68 -2.31 -20.80
CA ALA A 99 8.95 -3.02 -20.89
C ALA A 99 8.84 -4.28 -21.77
N ALA A 100 7.75 -5.04 -21.63
CA ALA A 100 7.50 -6.21 -22.45
C ALA A 100 7.34 -5.84 -23.94
N ARG A 101 6.65 -4.74 -24.21
CA ARG A 101 6.48 -4.24 -25.58
C ARG A 101 7.79 -3.82 -26.23
N MET A 102 8.64 -3.15 -25.46
CA MET A 102 9.95 -2.74 -25.92
C MET A 102 10.84 -3.94 -26.25
N ARG A 103 10.78 -5.00 -25.45
CA ARG A 103 11.52 -6.25 -25.71
C ARG A 103 11.09 -6.92 -27.00
N VAL A 104 9.80 -6.94 -27.28
CA VAL A 104 9.29 -7.48 -28.55
C VAL A 104 9.85 -6.71 -29.74
N LYS A 105 9.94 -5.38 -29.63
CA LYS A 105 10.52 -4.55 -30.71
C LYS A 105 12.01 -4.77 -30.87
N GLU A 106 12.74 -5.08 -29.81
CA GLU A 106 14.18 -5.37 -29.86
C GLU A 106 14.47 -6.75 -30.46
N ALA A 107 13.53 -7.68 -30.33
CA ALA A 107 13.64 -9.02 -30.91
C ALA A 107 13.32 -8.99 -32.39
#